data_2892ad16071d851d0aea8aecdcf5b1a2
#
_entry.id   2892ad16071d851d0aea8aecdcf5b1a2
#
_cell.length_a   1.000
_cell.length_b   1.000
_cell.length_c   1.000
_cell.angle_alpha   90.00
_cell.angle_beta   90.00
_cell.angle_gamma   90.00
#
_symmetry.space_group_name_H-M   'P 1'
#
loop_
_entity.id
_entity.type
_entity.pdbx_description
1 polymer ?
#
loop_
_entity_poly.entity_id
_entity_poly.type
_entity_poly.pdbx_seq_one_letter_code
_entity_poly.pdbx_strand_id
1 'polypeptide(L)'
;MATPRLFKLKSQVAPALSGPVATDLPYARVYVDTGVFHLDSPYDYEVPEKLTHVVLTGVRVQVPFGNREVEGLVIERVVAPQVTNGLKTITKVLSIHPVATAKSLELIAQCAQRWATNPWDVIRSAIPPRVAAVDKTFQPSSSRVAKSNSQSDICFRAFEPHLSAHEQVTSIALESIRKGSVLIVAPDERDIVAICAQLERSAQPYLRIDSALSRNDRYANFLEATQEKNQIVIGSRSAIFAPLAPGATVIVFKESSPDLYEVRSPAWNARDVAMMRKSIDSARVILCGYVPSLDVAALIDSKRIAYFNSNAKISVKAFTPVDASLLPGRIFTDIRSNISQGPVLFVLPRKGYANGILCAHCKNVALCSCGGRLHLTSKNADPACRICGALSKQWKCSFCTRDKKFVVSRGIERAQEEIARAFPNTPIVLSFGDVIKDRVEAKPCIVLATPGAIPQVVGGYSAVVVLEGLSYFSHDDLRANERANELFFEVAGS
;
A
#
# COMPACT_ATOMS: atom_id res chain seq x y z
N MET A 1 -14.45 -29.04 -21.56
CA MET A 1 -14.36 -27.67 -21.02
C MET A 1 -15.48 -26.84 -21.63
N ALA A 2 -16.48 -26.41 -20.86
CA ALA A 2 -17.58 -25.60 -21.39
C ALA A 2 -17.06 -24.16 -21.62
N THR A 3 -17.17 -23.69 -22.84
CA THR A 3 -16.87 -22.29 -23.21
C THR A 3 -17.75 -21.36 -22.37
N PRO A 4 -17.21 -20.34 -21.68
CA PRO A 4 -18.03 -19.41 -20.94
C PRO A 4 -18.95 -18.67 -21.93
N ARG A 5 -20.26 -18.74 -21.70
CA ARG A 5 -21.24 -17.98 -22.49
C ARG A 5 -21.04 -16.50 -22.22
N LEU A 6 -20.46 -15.77 -23.16
CA LEU A 6 -20.16 -14.33 -23.09
C LEU A 6 -21.42 -13.47 -23.05
N PHE A 7 -22.59 -13.95 -23.50
CA PHE A 7 -23.84 -13.19 -23.58
C PHE A 7 -25.05 -14.02 -23.17
N LYS A 8 -25.96 -13.47 -22.41
CA LYS A 8 -27.30 -14.05 -22.20
C LYS A 8 -28.15 -13.85 -23.46
N LEU A 9 -28.89 -14.86 -23.86
CA LEU A 9 -29.90 -14.75 -24.91
C LEU A 9 -31.01 -13.77 -24.44
N LYS A 10 -31.70 -13.08 -25.39
CA LYS A 10 -32.81 -12.17 -25.08
C LYS A 10 -33.85 -12.78 -24.10
N SER A 11 -34.09 -14.09 -24.20
CA SER A 11 -34.97 -14.85 -23.29
C SER A 11 -34.43 -15.01 -21.85
N GLN A 12 -33.19 -14.63 -21.60
CA GLN A 12 -32.52 -14.71 -20.28
C GLN A 12 -32.41 -13.34 -19.58
N VAL A 13 -32.87 -12.28 -20.23
CA VAL A 13 -33.02 -10.96 -19.58
C VAL A 13 -34.34 -10.98 -18.80
N ALA A 14 -34.27 -10.74 -17.50
CA ALA A 14 -35.50 -10.69 -16.70
C ALA A 14 -36.44 -9.61 -17.29
N PRO A 15 -37.76 -9.89 -17.37
CA PRO A 15 -38.69 -8.88 -17.84
C PRO A 15 -38.58 -7.63 -16.98
N ALA A 16 -38.62 -6.45 -17.61
CA ALA A 16 -38.68 -5.19 -16.89
C ALA A 16 -39.83 -5.24 -15.89
N LEU A 17 -39.61 -4.72 -14.69
CA LEU A 17 -40.67 -4.62 -13.70
C LEU A 17 -41.76 -3.71 -14.25
N SER A 18 -42.87 -4.28 -14.70
CA SER A 18 -44.05 -3.53 -15.10
C SER A 18 -44.75 -2.98 -13.87
N GLY A 19 -45.00 -1.68 -13.83
CA GLY A 19 -45.67 -1.01 -12.73
C GLY A 19 -45.43 0.50 -12.76
N PRO A 20 -46.12 1.24 -11.90
CA PRO A 20 -45.95 2.70 -11.85
C PRO A 20 -44.52 3.04 -11.42
N VAL A 21 -44.01 4.13 -11.97
CA VAL A 21 -42.73 4.74 -11.56
C VAL A 21 -42.97 5.49 -10.26
N ALA A 22 -41.98 5.55 -9.40
CA ALA A 22 -42.03 6.27 -8.13
C ALA A 22 -42.51 7.73 -8.33
N THR A 23 -43.38 8.18 -7.44
CA THR A 23 -43.96 9.54 -7.52
C THR A 23 -43.00 10.57 -6.97
N ASP A 24 -42.19 10.20 -5.97
CA ASP A 24 -41.13 11.04 -5.42
C ASP A 24 -39.77 10.57 -5.94
N LEU A 25 -39.02 11.54 -6.55
CA LEU A 25 -37.69 11.27 -7.16
C LEU A 25 -37.73 10.05 -8.10
N PRO A 26 -38.44 10.10 -9.22
CA PRO A 26 -38.77 8.94 -10.06
C PRO A 26 -37.55 8.30 -10.74
N TYR A 27 -36.41 8.98 -10.76
CA TYR A 27 -35.23 8.50 -11.47
C TYR A 27 -34.04 8.33 -10.53
N ALA A 28 -33.18 7.35 -10.86
CA ALA A 28 -31.91 7.13 -10.17
C ALA A 28 -30.75 7.24 -11.17
N ARG A 29 -29.74 8.02 -10.83
CA ARG A 29 -28.45 8.04 -11.52
C ARG A 29 -27.60 6.91 -11.01
N VAL A 30 -27.02 6.14 -11.92
CA VAL A 30 -26.33 4.89 -11.60
C VAL A 30 -25.01 4.80 -12.34
N TYR A 31 -23.91 4.60 -11.64
CA TYR A 31 -22.69 4.08 -12.26
C TYR A 31 -22.89 2.60 -12.57
N VAL A 32 -22.53 2.19 -13.78
CA VAL A 32 -22.85 0.86 -14.30
C VAL A 32 -21.58 0.11 -14.65
N ASP A 33 -21.49 -1.18 -14.29
CA ASP A 33 -20.40 -2.05 -14.69
C ASP A 33 -20.48 -2.43 -16.18
N THR A 34 -20.10 -1.50 -17.02
CA THR A 34 -20.14 -1.70 -18.48
C THR A 34 -19.02 -2.59 -18.99
N GLY A 35 -17.87 -2.64 -18.29
CA GLY A 35 -16.63 -3.24 -18.76
C GLY A 35 -15.98 -2.50 -19.92
N VAL A 36 -16.45 -1.28 -20.24
CA VAL A 36 -15.99 -0.46 -21.38
C VAL A 36 -15.48 0.86 -20.85
N PHE A 37 -14.21 1.18 -21.12
CA PHE A 37 -13.49 2.31 -20.53
C PHE A 37 -14.17 3.69 -20.80
N HIS A 38 -14.59 3.95 -22.04
CA HIS A 38 -15.16 5.23 -22.43
C HIS A 38 -16.62 5.44 -22.03
N LEU A 39 -17.27 4.45 -21.43
CA LEU A 39 -18.62 4.55 -20.87
C LEU A 39 -18.52 4.88 -19.37
N ASP A 40 -18.03 6.06 -19.06
CA ASP A 40 -17.62 6.53 -17.75
C ASP A 40 -18.64 7.47 -17.07
N SER A 41 -19.70 7.83 -17.77
CA SER A 41 -20.76 8.68 -17.26
C SER A 41 -21.86 7.87 -16.55
N PRO A 42 -22.55 8.45 -15.58
CA PRO A 42 -23.70 7.79 -14.96
C PRO A 42 -24.89 7.73 -15.91
N TYR A 43 -25.74 6.74 -15.77
CA TYR A 43 -26.95 6.53 -16.54
C TYR A 43 -28.19 6.70 -15.68
N ASP A 44 -29.25 7.33 -16.23
CA ASP A 44 -30.52 7.48 -15.55
C ASP A 44 -31.43 6.26 -15.79
N TYR A 45 -32.07 5.80 -14.74
CA TYR A 45 -33.01 4.67 -14.73
C TYR A 45 -34.28 5.06 -14.00
N GLU A 46 -35.42 4.58 -14.49
CA GLU A 46 -36.69 4.68 -13.77
C GLU A 46 -36.66 3.82 -12.51
N VAL A 47 -37.21 4.33 -11.42
CA VAL A 47 -37.36 3.60 -10.17
C VAL A 47 -38.78 3.12 -10.03
N PRO A 48 -39.06 1.80 -10.01
CA PRO A 48 -40.39 1.27 -9.73
C PRO A 48 -40.93 1.74 -8.38
N GLU A 49 -42.20 2.10 -8.28
CA GLU A 49 -42.83 2.57 -7.04
C GLU A 49 -42.58 1.60 -5.88
N LYS A 50 -42.67 0.30 -6.12
CA LYS A 50 -42.42 -0.75 -5.12
C LYS A 50 -40.99 -0.82 -4.60
N LEU A 51 -40.03 -0.21 -5.30
CA LEU A 51 -38.62 -0.17 -4.91
C LEU A 51 -38.19 1.20 -4.34
N THR A 52 -39.09 2.18 -4.28
CA THR A 52 -38.77 3.56 -3.90
C THR A 52 -38.09 3.65 -2.53
N HIS A 53 -38.50 2.81 -1.57
CA HIS A 53 -37.96 2.83 -0.21
C HIS A 53 -36.58 2.18 -0.05
N VAL A 54 -36.14 1.38 -1.04
CA VAL A 54 -34.89 0.63 -0.98
C VAL A 54 -33.86 1.06 -2.02
N VAL A 55 -34.27 1.80 -3.05
CA VAL A 55 -33.34 2.41 -4.02
C VAL A 55 -32.85 3.74 -3.44
N LEU A 56 -31.86 3.66 -2.56
CA LEU A 56 -31.22 4.78 -1.90
C LEU A 56 -29.84 5.05 -2.49
N THR A 57 -29.31 6.25 -2.27
CA THR A 57 -27.93 6.61 -2.63
C THR A 57 -26.96 5.60 -1.97
N GLY A 58 -25.99 5.12 -2.76
CA GLY A 58 -24.99 4.14 -2.32
C GLY A 58 -25.45 2.68 -2.34
N VAL A 59 -26.67 2.38 -2.80
CA VAL A 59 -27.20 1.02 -2.89
C VAL A 59 -26.81 0.37 -4.22
N ARG A 60 -26.49 -0.94 -4.15
CA ARG A 60 -26.24 -1.75 -5.35
C ARG A 60 -27.52 -2.23 -5.99
N VAL A 61 -27.61 -2.03 -7.29
CA VAL A 61 -28.77 -2.41 -8.12
C VAL A 61 -28.34 -3.29 -9.28
N GLN A 62 -29.32 -3.99 -9.85
CA GLN A 62 -29.20 -4.65 -11.14
C GLN A 62 -30.01 -3.87 -12.15
N VAL A 63 -29.36 -3.54 -13.27
CA VAL A 63 -29.94 -2.69 -14.32
C VAL A 63 -29.71 -3.29 -15.71
N PRO A 64 -30.65 -3.10 -16.65
CA PRO A 64 -30.46 -3.50 -18.03
C PRO A 64 -29.54 -2.53 -18.76
N PHE A 65 -28.45 -3.07 -19.35
CA PHE A 65 -27.52 -2.28 -20.17
C PHE A 65 -27.25 -3.00 -21.49
N GLY A 66 -27.59 -2.40 -22.62
CA GLY A 66 -27.64 -3.09 -23.89
C GLY A 66 -28.60 -4.29 -23.83
N ASN A 67 -28.09 -5.50 -24.15
CA ASN A 67 -28.84 -6.75 -24.12
C ASN A 67 -28.53 -7.61 -22.91
N ARG A 68 -27.92 -7.07 -21.87
CA ARG A 68 -27.53 -7.78 -20.66
C ARG A 68 -27.96 -7.03 -19.40
N GLU A 69 -28.06 -7.74 -18.30
CA GLU A 69 -28.16 -7.13 -16.99
C GLU A 69 -26.80 -7.02 -16.35
N VAL A 70 -26.51 -5.89 -15.76
CA VAL A 70 -25.24 -5.57 -15.11
C VAL A 70 -25.46 -5.00 -13.71
N GLU A 71 -24.43 -5.04 -12.89
CA GLU A 71 -24.42 -4.38 -11.60
C GLU A 71 -24.25 -2.88 -11.78
N GLY A 72 -24.95 -2.11 -10.94
CA GLY A 72 -24.82 -0.68 -10.83
C GLY A 72 -24.81 -0.19 -9.40
N LEU A 73 -24.28 1.01 -9.19
CA LEU A 73 -24.27 1.71 -7.90
C LEU A 73 -25.05 3.00 -8.03
N VAL A 74 -26.09 3.16 -7.22
CA VAL A 74 -26.93 4.38 -7.21
C VAL A 74 -26.12 5.53 -6.62
N ILE A 75 -26.00 6.62 -7.40
CA ILE A 75 -25.28 7.84 -6.98
C ILE A 75 -26.24 8.79 -6.29
N GLU A 76 -27.38 9.03 -6.93
CA GLU A 76 -28.42 9.93 -6.43
C GLU A 76 -29.79 9.60 -7.01
N ARG A 77 -30.83 10.12 -6.37
CA ARG A 77 -32.20 10.14 -6.87
C ARG A 77 -32.53 11.53 -7.38
N VAL A 78 -33.20 11.62 -8.53
CA VAL A 78 -33.51 12.91 -9.20
C VAL A 78 -34.96 13.00 -9.65
N VAL A 79 -35.45 14.24 -9.77
CA VAL A 79 -36.81 14.54 -10.23
C VAL A 79 -36.90 14.39 -11.74
N ALA A 80 -35.84 14.76 -12.48
CA ALA A 80 -35.81 14.74 -13.95
C ALA A 80 -34.53 14.03 -14.44
N PRO A 81 -34.63 13.20 -15.48
CA PRO A 81 -33.47 12.52 -16.07
C PRO A 81 -32.74 13.49 -17.04
N GLN A 82 -31.48 13.18 -17.30
CA GLN A 82 -30.69 13.92 -18.32
C GLN A 82 -31.13 13.60 -19.75
N VAL A 83 -31.61 12.38 -19.97
CA VAL A 83 -32.09 11.89 -21.27
C VAL A 83 -33.48 11.31 -21.07
N THR A 84 -34.47 11.79 -21.86
CA THR A 84 -35.86 11.38 -21.72
C THR A 84 -36.25 10.17 -22.57
N ASN A 85 -35.47 9.90 -23.63
CA ASN A 85 -35.79 8.81 -24.57
C ASN A 85 -35.04 7.51 -24.22
N GLY A 86 -35.77 6.39 -24.24
CA GLY A 86 -35.16 5.07 -24.05
C GLY A 86 -34.75 4.74 -22.61
N LEU A 87 -35.34 5.45 -21.64
CA LEU A 87 -35.15 5.14 -20.23
C LEU A 87 -35.51 3.69 -19.95
N LYS A 88 -34.70 3.04 -19.15
CA LYS A 88 -34.89 1.66 -18.66
C LYS A 88 -35.16 1.69 -17.18
N THR A 89 -35.79 0.64 -16.69
CA THR A 89 -36.20 0.52 -15.29
C THR A 89 -35.23 -0.34 -14.51
N ILE A 90 -34.95 0.02 -13.26
CA ILE A 90 -34.16 -0.82 -12.33
C ILE A 90 -34.85 -2.16 -12.17
N THR A 91 -34.12 -3.26 -12.43
CA THR A 91 -34.68 -4.60 -12.39
C THR A 91 -34.75 -5.15 -10.95
N LYS A 92 -33.70 -4.87 -10.15
CA LYS A 92 -33.59 -5.45 -8.81
C LYS A 92 -32.63 -4.62 -7.94
N VAL A 93 -32.94 -4.53 -6.64
CA VAL A 93 -32.00 -4.10 -5.62
C VAL A 93 -31.21 -5.32 -5.15
N LEU A 94 -29.89 -5.28 -5.24
CA LEU A 94 -28.99 -6.37 -4.88
C LEU A 94 -28.74 -6.42 -3.37
N SER A 95 -28.58 -5.26 -2.74
CA SER A 95 -28.45 -5.08 -1.29
C SER A 95 -29.24 -3.85 -0.88
N ILE A 96 -30.01 -3.96 0.21
CA ILE A 96 -30.74 -2.82 0.78
C ILE A 96 -29.83 -1.91 1.62
N HIS A 97 -28.62 -2.38 1.93
CA HIS A 97 -27.65 -1.61 2.72
C HIS A 97 -26.77 -0.77 1.78
N PRO A 98 -26.71 0.56 1.98
CA PRO A 98 -25.77 1.41 1.25
C PRO A 98 -24.33 0.96 1.50
N VAL A 99 -23.57 0.78 0.44
CA VAL A 99 -22.13 0.44 0.48
C VAL A 99 -21.24 1.66 0.21
N ALA A 100 -21.83 2.81 -0.03
CA ALA A 100 -21.14 4.08 -0.21
C ALA A 100 -21.98 5.22 0.37
N THR A 101 -21.32 6.12 1.09
CA THR A 101 -21.92 7.40 1.52
C THR A 101 -21.79 8.44 0.40
N ALA A 102 -22.46 9.58 0.53
CA ALA A 102 -22.31 10.69 -0.41
C ALA A 102 -20.83 11.11 -0.55
N LYS A 103 -20.08 11.14 0.55
CA LYS A 103 -18.64 11.46 0.56
C LYS A 103 -17.79 10.38 -0.10
N SER A 104 -18.15 9.10 0.08
CA SER A 104 -17.49 7.99 -0.64
C SER A 104 -17.69 8.11 -2.15
N LEU A 105 -18.89 8.46 -2.60
CA LEU A 105 -19.20 8.66 -4.03
C LEU A 105 -18.45 9.88 -4.61
N GLU A 106 -18.38 10.98 -3.84
CA GLU A 106 -17.59 12.16 -4.20
C GLU A 106 -16.10 11.80 -4.34
N LEU A 107 -15.54 11.03 -3.40
CA LEU A 107 -14.14 10.56 -3.46
C LEU A 107 -13.91 9.69 -4.70
N ILE A 108 -14.80 8.75 -4.99
CA ILE A 108 -14.72 7.88 -6.17
C ILE A 108 -14.72 8.73 -7.46
N ALA A 109 -15.63 9.69 -7.57
CA ALA A 109 -15.74 10.56 -8.75
C ALA A 109 -14.47 11.41 -8.94
N GLN A 110 -13.97 12.03 -7.87
CA GLN A 110 -12.75 12.84 -7.92
C GLN A 110 -11.50 11.99 -8.23
N CYS A 111 -11.42 10.77 -7.70
CA CYS A 111 -10.34 9.83 -8.06
C CYS A 111 -10.43 9.44 -9.53
N ALA A 112 -11.61 9.12 -10.05
CA ALA A 112 -11.80 8.79 -11.46
C ALA A 112 -11.36 9.95 -12.37
N GLN A 113 -11.71 11.18 -12.01
CA GLN A 113 -11.30 12.37 -12.74
C GLN A 113 -9.77 12.59 -12.67
N ARG A 114 -9.17 12.46 -11.47
CA ARG A 114 -7.73 12.71 -11.28
C ARG A 114 -6.85 11.74 -12.08
N TRP A 115 -7.23 10.46 -12.15
CA TRP A 115 -6.49 9.43 -12.87
C TRP A 115 -7.05 9.11 -14.24
N ALA A 116 -7.98 9.93 -14.77
CA ALA A 116 -8.60 9.80 -16.08
C ALA A 116 -9.09 8.35 -16.33
N THR A 117 -9.87 7.79 -15.40
CA THR A 117 -10.34 6.41 -15.45
C THR A 117 -11.85 6.32 -15.33
N ASN A 118 -12.39 5.15 -15.66
CA ASN A 118 -13.79 4.86 -15.44
C ASN A 118 -14.11 4.81 -13.93
N PRO A 119 -15.14 5.49 -13.42
CA PRO A 119 -15.53 5.45 -12.01
C PRO A 119 -15.74 4.02 -11.49
N TRP A 120 -16.18 3.09 -12.34
CA TRP A 120 -16.37 1.70 -11.94
C TRP A 120 -15.06 0.98 -11.58
N ASP A 121 -13.94 1.35 -12.18
CA ASP A 121 -12.62 0.80 -11.82
C ASP A 121 -12.18 1.24 -10.42
N VAL A 122 -12.53 2.48 -10.04
CA VAL A 122 -12.35 2.96 -8.66
C VAL A 122 -13.32 2.25 -7.71
N ILE A 123 -14.60 2.08 -8.09
CA ILE A 123 -15.61 1.35 -7.30
C ILE A 123 -15.14 -0.07 -6.98
N ARG A 124 -14.56 -0.79 -7.95
CA ARG A 124 -14.00 -2.14 -7.73
C ARG A 124 -12.88 -2.17 -6.69
N SER A 125 -12.08 -1.10 -6.62
CA SER A 125 -11.02 -0.97 -5.61
C SER A 125 -11.56 -0.53 -4.26
N ALA A 126 -12.59 0.33 -4.25
CA ALA A 126 -13.14 0.99 -3.08
C ALA A 126 -14.11 0.10 -2.29
N ILE A 127 -14.93 -0.69 -2.97
CA ILE A 127 -16.04 -1.42 -2.38
C ILE A 127 -15.83 -2.92 -2.56
N PRO A 128 -15.71 -3.72 -1.48
CA PRO A 128 -15.50 -5.16 -1.60
C PRO A 128 -16.69 -5.85 -2.29
N PRO A 129 -16.45 -7.00 -2.95
CA PRO A 129 -17.52 -7.78 -3.57
C PRO A 129 -18.61 -8.15 -2.55
N ARG A 130 -19.85 -8.04 -2.96
CA ARG A 130 -21.04 -8.36 -2.14
C ARG A 130 -21.04 -9.81 -1.67
N VAL A 131 -21.49 -10.01 -0.42
CA VAL A 131 -21.75 -11.32 0.16
C VAL A 131 -23.20 -11.36 0.64
N ALA A 132 -24.05 -12.08 -0.11
CA ALA A 132 -25.50 -12.11 0.12
C ALA A 132 -25.91 -12.65 1.51
N ALA A 133 -25.12 -13.55 2.09
CA ALA A 133 -25.36 -14.08 3.43
C ALA A 133 -25.18 -13.00 4.49
N VAL A 134 -24.13 -12.18 4.35
CA VAL A 134 -23.85 -11.06 5.25
C VAL A 134 -24.93 -10.00 5.15
N ASP A 135 -25.36 -9.62 3.93
CA ASP A 135 -26.46 -8.65 3.75
C ASP A 135 -27.74 -9.03 4.51
N LYS A 136 -28.06 -10.32 4.54
CA LYS A 136 -29.28 -10.81 5.21
C LYS A 136 -29.24 -10.71 6.74
N THR A 137 -28.05 -10.77 7.30
CA THR A 137 -27.84 -10.78 8.75
C THR A 137 -27.39 -9.42 9.29
N PHE A 138 -26.93 -8.53 8.41
CA PHE A 138 -26.45 -7.21 8.81
C PHE A 138 -27.59 -6.35 9.34
N GLN A 139 -27.40 -5.79 10.51
CA GLN A 139 -28.33 -4.85 11.13
C GLN A 139 -27.64 -3.50 11.33
N PRO A 140 -28.10 -2.45 10.64
CA PRO A 140 -27.57 -1.12 10.84
C PRO A 140 -27.75 -0.69 12.30
N SER A 141 -26.72 -0.11 12.88
CA SER A 141 -26.79 0.44 14.23
C SER A 141 -27.50 1.80 14.21
N SER A 142 -28.31 2.06 15.21
CA SER A 142 -28.95 3.35 15.47
C SER A 142 -28.04 4.39 16.12
N SER A 143 -26.75 4.11 16.26
CA SER A 143 -25.79 5.03 16.88
C SER A 143 -25.66 6.31 16.08
N ARG A 144 -25.59 7.45 16.80
CA ARG A 144 -25.37 8.75 16.14
C ARG A 144 -23.99 8.82 15.51
N VAL A 145 -23.91 9.44 14.33
CA VAL A 145 -22.64 9.82 13.69
C VAL A 145 -21.80 10.63 14.69
N ALA A 146 -20.55 10.25 14.84
CA ALA A 146 -19.63 10.96 15.71
C ALA A 146 -19.35 12.36 15.15
N LYS A 147 -19.51 13.40 15.99
CA LYS A 147 -19.02 14.73 15.64
C LYS A 147 -17.53 14.79 15.93
N SER A 148 -16.74 15.13 14.91
CA SER A 148 -15.31 15.33 15.09
C SER A 148 -15.01 16.78 15.43
N ASN A 149 -14.05 16.97 16.36
CA ASN A 149 -13.46 18.28 16.69
C ASN A 149 -12.02 18.39 16.13
N SER A 150 -11.62 17.54 15.18
CA SER A 150 -10.29 17.60 14.60
C SER A 150 -10.16 18.75 13.59
N GLN A 151 -9.04 19.46 13.66
CA GLN A 151 -8.70 20.44 12.64
C GLN A 151 -8.25 19.69 11.37
N SER A 152 -8.84 20.05 10.23
CA SER A 152 -8.46 19.47 8.94
C SER A 152 -7.12 20.03 8.48
N ASP A 153 -6.05 19.23 8.63
CA ASP A 153 -4.69 19.54 8.22
C ASP A 153 -4.00 18.33 7.58
N ILE A 154 -2.87 18.57 6.94
CA ILE A 154 -1.98 17.49 6.47
C ILE A 154 -0.61 17.71 7.11
N CYS A 155 -0.04 16.66 7.66
CA CYS A 155 1.31 16.70 8.20
C CYS A 155 2.07 15.39 7.89
N PHE A 156 3.40 15.49 7.91
CA PHE A 156 4.28 14.34 7.97
C PHE A 156 4.86 14.22 9.38
N ARG A 157 4.83 13.01 9.95
CA ARG A 157 5.46 12.65 11.22
C ARG A 157 6.58 11.65 10.98
N ALA A 158 7.82 12.07 11.23
CA ALA A 158 8.95 11.16 11.25
C ALA A 158 8.88 10.25 12.48
N PHE A 159 9.17 8.95 12.30
CA PHE A 159 9.28 8.02 13.41
C PHE A 159 10.53 8.31 14.25
N GLU A 160 10.38 8.23 15.57
CA GLU A 160 11.52 8.24 16.50
C GLU A 160 12.31 6.94 16.34
N PRO A 161 13.63 7.01 16.09
CA PRO A 161 14.50 5.85 16.12
C PRO A 161 14.47 5.13 17.46
N HIS A 162 14.78 3.84 17.47
CA HIS A 162 14.78 2.96 18.65
C HIS A 162 13.41 2.71 19.28
N LEU A 163 12.33 3.27 18.71
CA LEU A 163 10.96 2.98 19.10
C LEU A 163 10.25 2.24 17.97
N SER A 164 9.44 1.25 18.34
CA SER A 164 8.65 0.51 17.34
C SER A 164 7.75 1.46 16.53
N ALA A 165 7.89 1.46 15.21
CA ALA A 165 7.03 2.25 14.33
C ALA A 165 5.55 1.89 14.49
N HIS A 166 5.25 0.60 14.77
CA HIS A 166 3.89 0.11 15.01
C HIS A 166 3.32 0.66 16.34
N GLU A 167 4.13 0.78 17.40
CA GLU A 167 3.71 1.41 18.66
C GLU A 167 3.46 2.90 18.47
N GLN A 168 4.32 3.57 17.72
CA GLN A 168 4.18 5.00 17.45
C GLN A 168 2.89 5.29 16.67
N VAL A 169 2.60 4.56 15.60
CA VAL A 169 1.35 4.76 14.83
C VAL A 169 0.12 4.41 15.66
N THR A 170 0.21 3.37 16.50
CA THR A 170 -0.88 3.00 17.42
C THR A 170 -1.14 4.11 18.43
N SER A 171 -0.09 4.71 19.00
CA SER A 171 -0.22 5.85 19.91
C SER A 171 -0.92 7.04 19.24
N ILE A 172 -0.53 7.36 17.99
CA ILE A 172 -1.19 8.41 17.19
C ILE A 172 -2.68 8.08 16.98
N ALA A 173 -3.01 6.81 16.70
CA ALA A 173 -4.38 6.38 16.51
C ALA A 173 -5.21 6.48 17.80
N LEU A 174 -4.64 6.08 18.95
CA LEU A 174 -5.28 6.16 20.27
C LEU A 174 -5.52 7.61 20.73
N GLU A 175 -4.64 8.52 20.37
CA GLU A 175 -4.87 9.96 20.60
C GLU A 175 -5.98 10.50 19.68
N SER A 176 -5.99 10.05 18.42
CA SER A 176 -6.90 10.55 17.39
C SER A 176 -8.33 10.06 17.58
N ILE A 177 -8.53 8.81 18.03
CA ILE A 177 -9.88 8.24 18.25
C ILE A 177 -10.69 9.01 19.30
N ARG A 178 -10.02 9.70 20.22
CA ARG A 178 -10.67 10.57 21.20
C ARG A 178 -11.32 11.81 20.55
N LYS A 179 -10.89 12.16 19.34
CA LYS A 179 -11.36 13.35 18.59
C LYS A 179 -12.35 13.00 17.48
N GLY A 180 -12.34 11.76 17.01
CA GLY A 180 -13.16 11.28 15.90
C GLY A 180 -12.69 9.93 15.38
N SER A 181 -13.34 9.44 14.33
CA SER A 181 -12.95 8.18 13.68
C SER A 181 -11.50 8.21 13.16
N VAL A 182 -10.88 7.05 13.09
CA VAL A 182 -9.50 6.90 12.61
C VAL A 182 -9.45 5.84 11.51
N LEU A 183 -8.76 6.14 10.42
CA LEU A 183 -8.38 5.18 9.41
C LEU A 183 -6.87 5.02 9.42
N ILE A 184 -6.38 3.78 9.54
CA ILE A 184 -4.97 3.43 9.39
C ILE A 184 -4.82 2.65 8.08
N VAL A 185 -3.99 3.17 7.18
CA VAL A 185 -3.62 2.49 5.93
C VAL A 185 -2.17 2.04 6.05
N ALA A 186 -1.96 0.72 6.02
CA ALA A 186 -0.64 0.12 6.12
C ALA A 186 -0.26 -0.62 4.82
N PRO A 187 1.04 -0.71 4.50
CA PRO A 187 1.51 -1.28 3.23
C PRO A 187 1.13 -2.74 3.04
N ASP A 188 1.38 -3.57 4.05
CA ASP A 188 1.27 -5.02 3.95
C ASP A 188 0.57 -5.65 5.17
N GLU A 189 0.33 -6.95 5.08
CA GLU A 189 -0.36 -7.72 6.13
C GLU A 189 0.45 -7.80 7.43
N ARG A 190 1.78 -7.87 7.37
CA ARG A 190 2.63 -7.95 8.57
C ARG A 190 2.52 -6.68 9.40
N ASP A 191 2.55 -5.53 8.73
CA ASP A 191 2.35 -4.24 9.39
C ASP A 191 0.94 -4.13 10.00
N ILE A 192 -0.10 -4.57 9.26
CA ILE A 192 -1.49 -4.60 9.77
C ILE A 192 -1.60 -5.46 11.02
N VAL A 193 -1.08 -6.70 11.00
CA VAL A 193 -1.12 -7.63 12.14
C VAL A 193 -0.37 -7.05 13.34
N ALA A 194 0.79 -6.44 13.12
CA ALA A 194 1.58 -5.83 14.20
C ALA A 194 0.85 -4.65 14.86
N ILE A 195 0.20 -3.79 14.08
CA ILE A 195 -0.61 -2.67 14.60
C ILE A 195 -1.84 -3.20 15.32
N CYS A 196 -2.55 -4.20 14.77
CA CYS A 196 -3.71 -4.83 15.41
C CYS A 196 -3.34 -5.41 16.79
N ALA A 197 -2.20 -6.09 16.89
CA ALA A 197 -1.72 -6.63 18.16
C ALA A 197 -1.43 -5.53 19.21
N GLN A 198 -1.03 -4.33 18.79
CA GLN A 198 -0.86 -3.18 19.69
C GLN A 198 -2.21 -2.59 20.13
N LEU A 199 -3.19 -2.50 19.21
CA LEU A 199 -4.55 -2.05 19.52
C LEU A 199 -5.22 -3.01 20.51
N GLU A 200 -5.05 -4.33 20.35
CA GLU A 200 -5.56 -5.36 21.26
C GLU A 200 -4.95 -5.23 22.67
N ARG A 201 -3.63 -5.01 22.78
CA ARG A 201 -2.98 -4.76 24.08
C ARG A 201 -3.52 -3.52 24.78
N SER A 202 -3.96 -2.54 24.00
CA SER A 202 -4.57 -1.31 24.51
C SER A 202 -6.07 -1.46 24.74
N ALA A 203 -6.66 -2.65 24.58
CA ALA A 203 -8.09 -2.93 24.65
C ALA A 203 -8.95 -1.99 23.77
N GLN A 204 -8.38 -1.53 22.63
CA GLN A 204 -9.06 -0.63 21.70
C GLN A 204 -9.71 -1.44 20.57
N PRO A 205 -11.04 -1.41 20.43
CA PRO A 205 -11.74 -2.04 19.31
C PRO A 205 -11.37 -1.43 17.96
N TYR A 206 -11.31 -2.25 16.92
CA TYR A 206 -11.04 -1.84 15.56
C TYR A 206 -11.77 -2.70 14.54
N LEU A 207 -11.94 -2.19 13.32
CA LEU A 207 -12.40 -2.93 12.14
C LEU A 207 -11.24 -3.16 11.18
N ARG A 208 -10.97 -4.40 10.85
CA ARG A 208 -9.94 -4.76 9.87
C ARG A 208 -10.57 -4.94 8.48
N ILE A 209 -9.97 -4.31 7.44
CA ILE A 209 -10.45 -4.35 6.05
C ILE A 209 -9.26 -4.60 5.11
N ASP A 210 -8.85 -5.84 4.96
CA ASP A 210 -7.78 -6.23 4.02
C ASP A 210 -8.08 -7.59 3.36
N SER A 211 -7.21 -8.00 2.44
CA SER A 211 -7.40 -9.21 1.63
C SER A 211 -7.09 -10.51 2.36
N ALA A 212 -6.46 -10.48 3.53
CA ALA A 212 -6.18 -11.67 4.33
C ALA A 212 -7.42 -12.18 5.09
N LEU A 213 -8.40 -11.31 5.29
CA LEU A 213 -9.67 -11.71 5.87
C LEU A 213 -10.49 -12.59 4.91
N SER A 214 -11.38 -13.41 5.47
CA SER A 214 -12.42 -14.08 4.69
C SER A 214 -13.27 -13.04 3.95
N ARG A 215 -13.86 -13.44 2.81
CA ARG A 215 -14.77 -12.54 2.06
C ARG A 215 -15.95 -12.07 2.93
N ASN A 216 -16.45 -12.93 3.81
CA ASN A 216 -17.57 -12.64 4.71
C ASN A 216 -17.16 -11.58 5.73
N ASP A 217 -16.06 -11.79 6.44
CA ASP A 217 -15.59 -10.87 7.48
C ASP A 217 -15.21 -9.52 6.91
N ARG A 218 -14.48 -9.51 5.78
CA ARG A 218 -14.12 -8.27 5.09
C ARG A 218 -15.34 -7.47 4.68
N TYR A 219 -16.38 -8.11 4.13
CA TYR A 219 -17.61 -7.43 3.71
C TYR A 219 -18.43 -6.96 4.92
N ALA A 220 -18.53 -7.77 5.99
CA ALA A 220 -19.20 -7.40 7.22
C ALA A 220 -18.54 -6.16 7.89
N ASN A 221 -17.22 -6.19 8.03
CA ASN A 221 -16.46 -5.06 8.58
C ASN A 221 -16.60 -3.79 7.72
N PHE A 222 -16.65 -3.96 6.39
CA PHE A 222 -16.87 -2.84 5.48
C PHE A 222 -18.28 -2.24 5.66
N LEU A 223 -19.32 -3.06 5.77
CA LEU A 223 -20.68 -2.58 6.06
C LEU A 223 -20.75 -1.89 7.43
N GLU A 224 -20.05 -2.40 8.43
CA GLU A 224 -19.96 -1.73 9.74
C GLU A 224 -19.28 -0.36 9.62
N ALA A 225 -18.23 -0.23 8.80
CA ALA A 225 -17.57 1.05 8.56
C ALA A 225 -18.49 2.08 7.91
N THR A 226 -19.51 1.66 7.11
CA THR A 226 -20.50 2.59 6.53
C THR A 226 -21.40 3.28 7.55
N GLN A 227 -21.41 2.79 8.80
CA GLN A 227 -22.24 3.36 9.85
C GLN A 227 -21.69 4.69 10.42
N GLU A 228 -20.52 5.13 9.95
CA GLU A 228 -19.88 6.42 10.33
C GLU A 228 -19.78 6.63 11.86
N LYS A 229 -19.61 5.55 12.59
CA LYS A 229 -19.38 5.59 14.05
C LYS A 229 -17.95 6.05 14.36
N ASN A 230 -17.75 6.48 15.61
CA ASN A 230 -16.40 6.73 16.12
C ASN A 230 -15.68 5.39 16.35
N GLN A 231 -14.82 5.01 15.40
CA GLN A 231 -14.13 3.71 15.38
C GLN A 231 -12.78 3.80 14.68
N ILE A 232 -11.91 2.85 14.98
CA ILE A 232 -10.66 2.67 14.23
C ILE A 232 -10.92 1.65 13.10
N VAL A 233 -10.60 2.06 11.88
CA VAL A 233 -10.57 1.17 10.71
C VAL A 233 -9.11 1.00 10.30
N ILE A 234 -8.68 -0.24 10.06
CA ILE A 234 -7.32 -0.55 9.59
C ILE A 234 -7.37 -1.48 8.38
N GLY A 235 -6.50 -1.25 7.42
CA GLY A 235 -6.37 -2.13 6.27
C GLY A 235 -5.23 -1.77 5.34
N SER A 236 -5.14 -2.51 4.23
CA SER A 236 -4.16 -2.25 3.17
C SER A 236 -4.58 -1.04 2.31
N ARG A 237 -3.81 -0.76 1.25
CA ARG A 237 -4.03 0.43 0.39
C ARG A 237 -5.49 0.69 0.00
N SER A 238 -6.29 -0.34 -0.31
CA SER A 238 -7.70 -0.15 -0.68
C SER A 238 -8.60 0.34 0.46
N ALA A 239 -8.19 0.15 1.71
CA ALA A 239 -8.91 0.68 2.87
C ALA A 239 -8.96 2.21 2.88
N ILE A 240 -8.13 2.89 2.08
CA ILE A 240 -8.18 4.34 1.92
C ILE A 240 -9.55 4.83 1.44
N PHE A 241 -10.34 3.99 0.79
CA PHE A 241 -11.70 4.29 0.36
C PHE A 241 -12.78 3.93 1.39
N ALA A 242 -12.42 3.36 2.54
CA ALA A 242 -13.41 3.02 3.57
C ALA A 242 -14.25 4.25 3.95
N PRO A 243 -15.58 4.10 4.10
CA PRO A 243 -16.42 5.18 4.58
C PRO A 243 -15.98 5.66 5.97
N LEU A 244 -15.97 6.97 6.18
CA LEU A 244 -15.55 7.59 7.42
C LEU A 244 -16.51 8.70 7.82
N ALA A 245 -16.70 8.89 9.11
CA ALA A 245 -17.36 10.07 9.62
C ALA A 245 -16.59 11.35 9.25
N PRO A 246 -17.27 12.47 8.98
CA PRO A 246 -16.61 13.74 8.69
C PRO A 246 -15.61 14.16 9.77
N GLY A 247 -14.45 14.70 9.37
CA GLY A 247 -13.38 15.11 10.28
C GLY A 247 -12.59 13.96 10.89
N ALA A 248 -12.65 12.77 10.32
CA ALA A 248 -11.83 11.63 10.74
C ALA A 248 -10.33 11.90 10.57
N THR A 249 -9.50 11.18 11.32
CA THR A 249 -8.05 11.17 11.09
C THR A 249 -7.67 10.01 10.19
N VAL A 250 -6.96 10.30 9.09
CA VAL A 250 -6.40 9.30 8.18
C VAL A 250 -4.89 9.23 8.40
N ILE A 251 -4.40 8.07 8.79
CA ILE A 251 -2.99 7.80 9.05
C ILE A 251 -2.47 6.88 7.93
N VAL A 252 -1.47 7.34 7.18
CA VAL A 252 -0.78 6.55 6.16
C VAL A 252 0.56 6.11 6.72
N PHE A 253 0.67 4.83 7.07
CA PHE A 253 1.85 4.23 7.66
C PHE A 253 2.87 3.89 6.59
N LYS A 254 4.14 4.29 6.77
CA LYS A 254 5.23 4.14 5.77
C LYS A 254 4.80 4.66 4.39
N GLU A 255 4.47 5.96 4.33
CA GLU A 255 3.80 6.58 3.16
C GLU A 255 4.57 6.47 1.85
N SER A 256 5.89 6.27 1.91
CA SER A 256 6.79 6.05 0.77
C SER A 256 6.76 4.62 0.24
N SER A 257 6.11 3.68 0.95
CA SER A 257 6.09 2.26 0.56
C SER A 257 5.46 2.04 -0.82
N PRO A 258 6.12 1.25 -1.70
CA PRO A 258 5.58 0.91 -3.01
C PRO A 258 4.27 0.10 -2.93
N ASP A 259 4.00 -0.59 -1.81
CA ASP A 259 2.79 -1.39 -1.63
C ASP A 259 1.53 -0.54 -1.43
N LEU A 260 1.69 0.76 -1.17
CA LEU A 260 0.60 1.73 -1.15
C LEU A 260 0.18 2.21 -2.55
N TYR A 261 0.88 1.77 -3.59
CA TYR A 261 0.60 2.10 -4.97
C TYR A 261 -0.16 0.97 -5.67
N GLU A 262 -1.30 1.29 -6.33
CA GLU A 262 -2.02 0.34 -7.17
C GLU A 262 -1.38 0.30 -8.54
N VAL A 263 -0.75 -0.82 -8.88
CA VAL A 263 -0.01 -0.98 -10.16
C VAL A 263 -0.93 -1.22 -11.36
N ARG A 264 -2.17 -1.62 -11.12
CA ARG A 264 -3.18 -1.80 -12.17
C ARG A 264 -3.91 -0.48 -12.41
N SER A 265 -4.52 -0.33 -13.58
CA SER A 265 -5.44 0.80 -13.80
C SER A 265 -6.49 0.85 -12.69
N PRO A 266 -6.72 2.02 -12.10
CA PRO A 266 -6.28 3.38 -12.46
C PRO A 266 -4.96 3.86 -11.86
N ALA A 267 -4.14 3.01 -11.29
CA ALA A 267 -2.78 3.34 -10.84
C ALA A 267 -2.71 4.49 -9.79
N TRP A 268 -3.63 4.49 -8.84
CA TRP A 268 -3.67 5.47 -7.74
C TRP A 268 -2.70 5.11 -6.61
N ASN A 269 -2.30 6.11 -5.83
CA ASN A 269 -1.53 5.93 -4.60
C ASN A 269 -2.40 6.27 -3.38
N ALA A 270 -2.36 5.43 -2.34
CA ALA A 270 -3.15 5.62 -1.11
C ALA A 270 -2.83 6.96 -0.42
N ARG A 271 -1.57 7.41 -0.42
CA ARG A 271 -1.15 8.73 0.07
C ARG A 271 -1.89 9.86 -0.65
N ASP A 272 -1.94 9.81 -1.99
CA ASP A 272 -2.56 10.86 -2.79
C ASP A 272 -4.07 10.89 -2.57
N VAL A 273 -4.72 9.72 -2.47
CA VAL A 273 -6.14 9.62 -2.11
C VAL A 273 -6.38 10.13 -0.68
N ALA A 274 -5.48 9.83 0.27
CA ALA A 274 -5.57 10.38 1.63
C ALA A 274 -5.58 11.91 1.63
N MET A 275 -4.70 12.54 0.83
CA MET A 275 -4.66 14.00 0.72
C MET A 275 -5.94 14.59 0.13
N MET A 276 -6.62 13.89 -0.82
CA MET A 276 -7.92 14.32 -1.36
C MET A 276 -9.02 14.31 -0.27
N ARG A 277 -8.96 13.40 0.69
CA ARG A 277 -9.94 13.31 1.78
C ARG A 277 -9.95 14.53 2.70
N LYS A 278 -8.87 15.33 2.74
CA LYS A 278 -8.88 16.61 3.44
C LYS A 278 -9.99 17.53 2.94
N SER A 279 -10.15 17.66 1.63
CA SER A 279 -11.18 18.54 1.04
C SER A 279 -12.56 17.90 1.04
N ILE A 280 -12.65 16.59 0.87
CA ILE A 280 -13.90 15.85 0.73
C ILE A 280 -14.56 15.58 2.08
N ASP A 281 -13.81 14.97 3.01
CA ASP A 281 -14.31 14.53 4.32
C ASP A 281 -13.95 15.51 5.45
N SER A 282 -13.26 16.60 5.14
CA SER A 282 -12.60 17.45 6.15
C SER A 282 -11.64 16.64 7.04
N ALA A 283 -11.02 15.60 6.47
CA ALA A 283 -10.15 14.70 7.22
C ALA A 283 -8.85 15.40 7.63
N ARG A 284 -8.34 15.02 8.80
CA ARG A 284 -6.94 15.23 9.17
C ARG A 284 -6.10 14.13 8.58
N VAL A 285 -5.01 14.46 7.89
CA VAL A 285 -4.13 13.48 7.26
C VAL A 285 -2.75 13.49 7.91
N ILE A 286 -2.34 12.34 8.43
CA ILE A 286 -1.03 12.14 9.04
C ILE A 286 -0.27 11.11 8.21
N LEU A 287 0.73 11.59 7.48
CA LEU A 287 1.67 10.75 6.75
C LEU A 287 2.80 10.36 7.70
N CYS A 288 3.15 9.09 7.79
CA CYS A 288 4.18 8.61 8.71
C CYS A 288 5.26 7.82 7.98
N GLY A 289 6.50 7.94 8.43
CA GLY A 289 7.66 7.21 7.93
C GLY A 289 8.93 7.60 8.66
N TYR A 290 10.03 6.93 8.39
CA TYR A 290 11.35 7.37 8.90
C TYR A 290 11.88 8.56 8.12
N VAL A 291 11.56 8.64 6.83
CA VAL A 291 11.92 9.74 5.92
C VAL A 291 10.75 9.97 4.97
N PRO A 292 10.44 11.23 4.61
CA PRO A 292 9.40 11.49 3.64
C PRO A 292 9.80 11.01 2.24
N SER A 293 8.81 10.56 1.46
CA SER A 293 8.99 10.35 0.02
C SER A 293 9.37 11.66 -0.69
N LEU A 294 9.91 11.58 -1.89
CA LEU A 294 10.28 12.80 -2.67
C LEU A 294 9.04 13.68 -2.92
N ASP A 295 7.88 13.08 -3.18
CA ASP A 295 6.64 13.80 -3.37
C ASP A 295 6.24 14.59 -2.11
N VAL A 296 6.34 13.94 -0.94
CA VAL A 296 6.02 14.55 0.36
C VAL A 296 7.08 15.58 0.76
N ALA A 297 8.37 15.32 0.49
CA ALA A 297 9.46 16.26 0.74
C ALA A 297 9.24 17.56 -0.04
N ALA A 298 8.82 17.49 -1.30
CA ALA A 298 8.49 18.68 -2.11
C ALA A 298 7.31 19.47 -1.51
N LEU A 299 6.33 18.79 -0.90
CA LEU A 299 5.23 19.46 -0.21
C LEU A 299 5.68 20.13 1.10
N ILE A 300 6.62 19.51 1.82
CA ILE A 300 7.24 20.09 3.02
C ILE A 300 8.05 21.34 2.64
N ASP A 301 8.92 21.25 1.65
CA ASP A 301 9.75 22.35 1.18
C ASP A 301 8.91 23.54 0.70
N SER A 302 7.81 23.27 0.00
CA SER A 302 6.84 24.28 -0.44
C SER A 302 5.91 24.78 0.69
N LYS A 303 6.10 24.34 1.93
CA LYS A 303 5.31 24.70 3.13
C LYS A 303 3.80 24.40 2.98
N ARG A 304 3.44 23.42 2.16
CA ARG A 304 2.04 22.98 1.97
C ARG A 304 1.57 22.04 3.06
N ILE A 305 2.51 21.33 3.70
CA ILE A 305 2.23 20.43 4.81
C ILE A 305 3.23 20.69 5.95
N ALA A 306 2.78 20.43 7.19
CA ALA A 306 3.64 20.54 8.36
C ALA A 306 4.57 19.32 8.47
N TYR A 307 5.79 19.54 8.97
CA TYR A 307 6.76 18.50 9.22
C TYR A 307 7.11 18.40 10.70
N PHE A 308 6.89 17.23 11.28
CA PHE A 308 7.27 16.90 12.66
C PHE A 308 8.44 15.92 12.62
N ASN A 309 9.64 16.44 12.86
CA ASN A 309 10.88 15.69 12.81
C ASN A 309 11.14 14.95 14.12
N SER A 310 11.89 13.86 14.05
CA SER A 310 12.57 13.26 15.19
C SER A 310 13.80 14.09 15.57
N ASN A 311 14.03 14.26 16.87
CA ASN A 311 15.25 14.92 17.39
C ASN A 311 16.36 13.89 17.74
N ALA A 312 16.10 12.61 17.57
CA ALA A 312 17.06 11.56 17.88
C ALA A 312 18.27 11.62 16.95
N LYS A 313 19.46 11.41 17.51
CA LYS A 313 20.72 11.34 16.77
C LYS A 313 21.19 9.90 16.69
N ILE A 314 21.46 9.43 15.49
CA ILE A 314 22.01 8.10 15.24
C ILE A 314 23.48 8.25 14.84
N SER A 315 24.36 7.46 15.46
CA SER A 315 25.78 7.41 15.08
C SER A 315 25.94 6.53 13.84
N VAL A 316 26.42 7.11 12.76
CA VAL A 316 26.65 6.40 11.49
C VAL A 316 28.14 6.43 11.14
N LYS A 317 28.71 5.26 10.83
CA LYS A 317 30.06 5.12 10.33
C LYS A 317 30.03 4.54 8.91
N ALA A 318 30.60 5.20 7.95
CA ALA A 318 30.73 4.72 6.58
C ALA A 318 32.12 4.13 6.33
N PHE A 319 32.17 2.96 5.72
CA PHE A 319 33.41 2.26 5.40
C PHE A 319 33.46 1.96 3.90
N THR A 320 34.55 2.30 3.25
CA THR A 320 34.84 1.88 1.89
C THR A 320 35.69 0.62 1.92
N PRO A 321 35.26 -0.49 1.29
CA PRO A 321 36.08 -1.69 1.17
C PRO A 321 37.38 -1.38 0.42
N VAL A 322 38.50 -1.77 0.99
CA VAL A 322 39.83 -1.57 0.35
C VAL A 322 40.19 -2.78 -0.51
N ASP A 323 39.64 -3.93 -0.16
CA ASP A 323 39.87 -5.21 -0.81
C ASP A 323 38.53 -5.94 -1.13
N ALA A 324 38.63 -7.19 -1.52
CA ALA A 324 37.46 -8.05 -1.76
C ALA A 324 36.81 -8.62 -0.50
N SER A 325 37.21 -8.19 0.70
CA SER A 325 36.60 -8.64 1.97
C SER A 325 35.19 -8.08 2.15
N LEU A 326 34.33 -8.84 2.80
CA LEU A 326 32.96 -8.41 3.11
C LEU A 326 32.96 -7.28 4.14
N LEU A 327 33.83 -7.37 5.11
CA LEU A 327 33.95 -6.43 6.23
C LEU A 327 35.38 -5.91 6.33
N PRO A 328 35.58 -4.59 6.35
CA PRO A 328 36.88 -4.00 6.65
C PRO A 328 37.36 -4.38 8.05
N GLY A 329 38.65 -4.70 8.22
CA GLY A 329 39.20 -5.18 9.49
C GLY A 329 38.88 -4.31 10.71
N ARG A 330 38.88 -2.99 10.52
CA ARG A 330 38.60 -2.00 11.59
C ARG A 330 37.16 -1.99 12.14
N ILE A 331 36.20 -2.62 11.46
CA ILE A 331 34.79 -2.68 11.95
C ILE A 331 34.56 -3.82 12.94
N PHE A 332 35.46 -4.83 12.97
CA PHE A 332 35.26 -6.03 13.79
C PHE A 332 35.19 -5.74 15.30
N THR A 333 35.99 -4.79 15.78
CA THR A 333 35.98 -4.39 17.19
C THR A 333 34.63 -3.76 17.57
N ASP A 334 34.13 -2.87 16.74
CA ASP A 334 32.82 -2.24 16.97
C ASP A 334 31.70 -3.28 16.97
N ILE A 335 31.70 -4.21 15.99
CA ILE A 335 30.68 -5.27 15.91
C ILE A 335 30.75 -6.18 17.13
N ARG A 336 31.94 -6.65 17.57
CA ARG A 336 32.09 -7.52 18.75
C ARG A 336 31.60 -6.83 20.03
N SER A 337 31.92 -5.55 20.20
CA SER A 337 31.45 -4.76 21.34
C SER A 337 29.91 -4.68 21.36
N ASN A 338 29.28 -4.48 20.20
CA ASN A 338 27.83 -4.40 20.12
C ASN A 338 27.16 -5.78 20.28
N ILE A 339 27.74 -6.88 19.77
CA ILE A 339 27.21 -8.24 19.98
C ILE A 339 27.08 -8.55 21.47
N SER A 340 28.04 -8.11 22.31
CA SER A 340 27.97 -8.34 23.76
C SER A 340 26.83 -7.59 24.45
N GLN A 341 26.28 -6.56 23.83
CA GLN A 341 25.18 -5.74 24.37
C GLN A 341 23.80 -6.23 23.89
N GLY A 342 23.72 -6.92 22.74
CA GLY A 342 22.46 -7.38 22.16
C GLY A 342 22.59 -7.88 20.72
N PRO A 343 21.47 -8.09 20.03
CA PRO A 343 21.49 -8.53 18.65
C PRO A 343 22.11 -7.48 17.72
N VAL A 344 22.93 -7.93 16.78
CA VAL A 344 23.49 -7.11 15.69
C VAL A 344 22.85 -7.53 14.37
N LEU A 345 22.24 -6.59 13.67
CA LEU A 345 21.61 -6.83 12.38
C LEU A 345 22.60 -6.61 11.23
N PHE A 346 22.67 -7.57 10.32
CA PHE A 346 23.32 -7.42 9.02
C PHE A 346 22.25 -7.40 7.92
N VAL A 347 22.15 -6.29 7.21
CA VAL A 347 21.23 -6.15 6.10
C VAL A 347 21.95 -6.49 4.81
N LEU A 348 21.45 -7.53 4.16
CA LEU A 348 22.00 -8.10 2.92
C LEU A 348 21.15 -7.64 1.72
N PRO A 349 21.74 -7.26 0.57
CA PRO A 349 20.95 -6.97 -0.61
C PRO A 349 20.19 -8.22 -1.09
N ARG A 350 18.96 -8.03 -1.60
CA ARG A 350 18.16 -9.12 -2.17
C ARG A 350 18.86 -9.75 -3.38
N LYS A 351 18.58 -11.04 -3.65
CA LYS A 351 18.97 -11.68 -4.94
C LYS A 351 18.42 -10.82 -6.09
N GLY A 352 19.28 -10.32 -6.96
CA GLY A 352 18.88 -9.38 -8.03
C GLY A 352 19.53 -7.98 -7.90
N TYR A 353 19.82 -7.52 -6.70
CA TYR A 353 20.70 -6.36 -6.49
C TYR A 353 22.19 -6.70 -6.79
N ALA A 354 22.55 -7.98 -6.67
CA ALA A 354 23.93 -8.45 -6.64
C ALA A 354 24.49 -8.95 -7.98
N ASN A 355 23.75 -8.87 -9.08
CA ASN A 355 24.21 -9.32 -10.40
C ASN A 355 24.78 -8.15 -11.25
N GLY A 356 25.08 -7.02 -10.63
CA GLY A 356 25.71 -5.89 -11.29
C GLY A 356 27.19 -6.17 -11.62
N ILE A 357 27.66 -5.63 -12.73
CA ILE A 357 29.04 -5.69 -13.15
C ILE A 357 29.69 -4.35 -12.84
N LEU A 358 30.86 -4.39 -12.19
CA LEU A 358 31.77 -3.25 -12.04
C LEU A 358 33.02 -3.51 -12.84
N CYS A 359 33.73 -2.45 -13.21
CA CYS A 359 35.09 -2.58 -13.71
C CYS A 359 36.02 -3.05 -12.57
N ALA A 360 36.78 -4.11 -12.78
CA ALA A 360 37.71 -4.61 -11.78
C ALA A 360 38.79 -3.60 -11.41
N HIS A 361 39.11 -2.66 -12.31
CA HIS A 361 40.17 -1.67 -12.14
C HIS A 361 39.66 -0.36 -11.49
N CYS A 362 38.72 0.36 -12.15
CA CYS A 362 38.25 1.65 -11.68
C CYS A 362 37.01 1.61 -10.83
N LYS A 363 36.43 0.41 -10.60
CA LYS A 363 35.22 0.15 -9.80
C LYS A 363 33.94 0.83 -10.29
N ASN A 364 34.00 1.50 -11.46
CA ASN A 364 32.80 2.10 -12.05
C ASN A 364 31.83 1.02 -12.54
N VAL A 365 30.54 1.36 -12.50
CA VAL A 365 29.45 0.47 -12.96
C VAL A 365 29.56 0.22 -14.46
N ALA A 366 29.38 -1.02 -14.87
CA ALA A 366 29.32 -1.38 -16.29
C ALA A 366 27.97 -0.94 -16.87
N LEU A 367 28.02 -0.01 -17.82
CA LEU A 367 26.84 0.51 -18.50
C LEU A 367 26.78 0.06 -19.96
N CYS A 368 25.54 -0.11 -20.44
CA CYS A 368 25.22 -0.25 -21.85
C CYS A 368 25.24 1.11 -22.55
N SER A 369 25.32 1.12 -23.88
CA SER A 369 25.17 2.35 -24.68
C SER A 369 23.85 3.09 -24.48
N CYS A 370 22.77 2.37 -24.07
CA CYS A 370 21.49 2.99 -23.69
C CYS A 370 21.46 3.59 -22.28
N GLY A 371 22.58 3.55 -21.52
CA GLY A 371 22.67 3.98 -20.15
C GLY A 371 22.22 2.91 -19.13
N GLY A 372 21.65 1.82 -19.54
CA GLY A 372 21.22 0.73 -18.66
C GLY A 372 22.39 -0.06 -18.09
N ARG A 373 22.25 -0.58 -16.87
CA ARG A 373 23.28 -1.36 -16.19
C ARG A 373 23.40 -2.75 -16.80
N LEU A 374 24.62 -3.22 -16.89
CA LEU A 374 24.91 -4.59 -17.34
C LEU A 374 24.87 -5.55 -16.15
N HIS A 375 24.31 -6.74 -16.37
CA HIS A 375 24.25 -7.83 -15.41
C HIS A 375 24.66 -9.16 -16.06
N LEU A 376 25.00 -10.14 -15.24
CA LEU A 376 25.23 -11.52 -15.69
C LEU A 376 24.04 -12.40 -15.27
N THR A 377 23.54 -13.18 -16.22
CA THR A 377 22.51 -14.20 -15.94
C THR A 377 23.10 -15.48 -15.36
N SER A 378 24.37 -15.75 -15.65
CA SER A 378 25.15 -16.84 -15.08
C SER A 378 26.64 -16.49 -15.06
N LYS A 379 27.46 -17.28 -14.35
CA LYS A 379 28.90 -17.02 -14.16
C LYS A 379 29.67 -16.84 -15.48
N ASN A 380 29.28 -17.53 -16.52
CA ASN A 380 29.95 -17.56 -17.84
C ASN A 380 29.12 -16.88 -18.94
N ALA A 381 28.02 -16.20 -18.63
CA ALA A 381 27.21 -15.51 -19.62
C ALA A 381 27.86 -14.17 -20.04
N ASP A 382 27.54 -13.76 -21.26
CA ASP A 382 27.84 -12.40 -21.70
C ASP A 382 27.00 -11.39 -20.91
N PRO A 383 27.56 -10.21 -20.58
CA PRO A 383 26.77 -9.18 -19.93
C PRO A 383 25.55 -8.76 -20.75
N ALA A 384 24.40 -8.73 -20.15
CA ALA A 384 23.14 -8.28 -20.75
C ALA A 384 22.69 -6.96 -20.10
N CYS A 385 22.12 -6.08 -20.89
CA CYS A 385 21.52 -4.84 -20.39
C CYS A 385 20.16 -5.10 -19.75
N ARG A 386 19.91 -4.56 -18.56
CA ARG A 386 18.63 -4.71 -17.88
C ARG A 386 17.49 -3.92 -18.52
N ILE A 387 17.80 -2.87 -19.27
CA ILE A 387 16.79 -2.00 -19.89
C ILE A 387 16.46 -2.50 -21.30
N CYS A 388 17.46 -2.60 -22.19
CA CYS A 388 17.22 -2.92 -23.59
C CYS A 388 17.51 -4.37 -23.98
N GLY A 389 18.02 -5.21 -23.06
CA GLY A 389 18.34 -6.61 -23.31
C GLY A 389 19.59 -6.86 -24.17
N ALA A 390 20.26 -5.81 -24.65
CA ALA A 390 21.43 -5.94 -25.50
C ALA A 390 22.57 -6.69 -24.81
N LEU A 391 23.18 -7.66 -25.52
CA LEU A 391 24.35 -8.41 -25.05
C LEU A 391 25.64 -7.68 -25.38
N SER A 392 26.55 -7.58 -24.40
CA SER A 392 27.88 -6.96 -24.55
C SER A 392 28.95 -8.04 -24.56
N LYS A 393 29.16 -8.68 -25.72
CA LYS A 393 30.08 -9.83 -25.89
C LYS A 393 31.55 -9.47 -25.62
N GLN A 394 31.98 -8.29 -25.96
CA GLN A 394 33.35 -7.80 -25.75
C GLN A 394 33.33 -6.53 -24.88
N TRP A 395 32.73 -6.64 -23.69
CA TRP A 395 32.60 -5.49 -22.80
C TRP A 395 33.95 -4.85 -22.46
N LYS A 396 34.01 -3.54 -22.61
CA LYS A 396 35.07 -2.68 -22.10
C LYS A 396 34.48 -1.60 -21.24
N CYS A 397 35.18 -1.25 -20.18
CA CYS A 397 34.77 -0.18 -19.27
C CYS A 397 34.67 1.15 -20.02
N SER A 398 33.57 1.85 -19.97
CA SER A 398 33.35 3.15 -20.56
C SER A 398 34.22 4.26 -19.92
N PHE A 399 34.76 4.02 -18.73
CA PHE A 399 35.56 5.01 -17.99
C PHE A 399 37.08 4.81 -18.15
N CYS A 400 37.57 3.55 -18.13
CA CYS A 400 39.00 3.27 -18.15
C CYS A 400 39.43 2.31 -19.28
N THR A 401 38.51 1.96 -20.18
CA THR A 401 38.69 1.10 -21.39
C THR A 401 39.19 -0.31 -21.14
N ARG A 402 39.39 -0.73 -19.88
CA ARG A 402 39.82 -2.09 -19.52
C ARG A 402 38.63 -3.05 -19.56
N ASP A 403 38.87 -4.33 -19.78
CA ASP A 403 37.90 -5.38 -20.06
C ASP A 403 37.64 -6.31 -18.87
N LYS A 404 38.45 -6.23 -17.82
CA LYS A 404 38.30 -7.10 -16.65
C LYS A 404 37.07 -6.72 -15.81
N LYS A 405 36.13 -7.65 -15.73
CA LYS A 405 34.85 -7.51 -15.00
C LYS A 405 35.02 -7.92 -13.55
N PHE A 406 34.40 -7.21 -12.65
CA PHE A 406 34.17 -7.59 -11.25
C PHE A 406 32.68 -7.77 -11.06
N VAL A 407 32.26 -8.99 -10.80
CA VAL A 407 30.86 -9.30 -10.56
C VAL A 407 30.56 -9.10 -9.08
N VAL A 408 29.70 -8.14 -8.80
CA VAL A 408 29.18 -7.90 -7.45
C VAL A 408 28.11 -8.97 -7.21
N SER A 409 28.53 -10.17 -6.83
CA SER A 409 27.64 -11.27 -6.50
C SER A 409 28.24 -12.03 -5.32
N ARG A 410 27.91 -11.54 -4.14
CA ARG A 410 27.99 -12.39 -2.96
C ARG A 410 26.59 -12.93 -2.69
N GLY A 411 26.37 -14.21 -2.94
CA GLY A 411 25.15 -14.87 -2.51
C GLY A 411 25.01 -14.74 -0.99
N ILE A 412 23.79 -14.70 -0.49
CA ILE A 412 23.48 -14.64 0.95
C ILE A 412 24.23 -15.77 1.70
N GLU A 413 24.32 -16.95 1.10
CA GLU A 413 25.06 -18.12 1.63
C GLU A 413 26.55 -17.82 1.86
N ARG A 414 27.19 -17.16 0.90
CA ARG A 414 28.61 -16.79 1.05
C ARG A 414 28.81 -15.70 2.11
N ALA A 415 27.92 -14.73 2.18
CA ALA A 415 27.95 -13.72 3.23
C ALA A 415 27.77 -14.37 4.62
N GLN A 416 26.84 -15.33 4.74
CA GLN A 416 26.66 -16.11 5.96
C GLN A 416 27.92 -16.86 6.36
N GLU A 417 28.59 -17.55 5.41
CA GLU A 417 29.83 -18.28 5.70
C GLU A 417 30.98 -17.35 6.13
N GLU A 418 31.12 -16.19 5.48
CA GLU A 418 32.15 -15.21 5.82
C GLU A 418 31.90 -14.61 7.20
N ILE A 419 30.64 -14.30 7.55
CA ILE A 419 30.26 -13.77 8.86
C ILE A 419 30.44 -14.86 9.95
N ALA A 420 30.03 -16.09 9.69
CA ALA A 420 30.23 -17.20 10.65
C ALA A 420 31.71 -17.44 10.97
N ARG A 421 32.57 -17.34 9.95
CA ARG A 421 34.03 -17.44 10.16
C ARG A 421 34.63 -16.25 10.92
N ALA A 422 34.06 -15.07 10.72
CA ALA A 422 34.51 -13.83 11.36
C ALA A 422 34.10 -13.73 12.84
N PHE A 423 32.98 -14.36 13.19
CA PHE A 423 32.39 -14.33 14.53
C PHE A 423 32.09 -15.75 15.03
N PRO A 424 33.15 -16.59 15.26
CA PRO A 424 32.97 -17.93 15.77
C PRO A 424 32.27 -17.88 17.14
N ASN A 425 31.46 -18.88 17.44
CA ASN A 425 30.68 -19.02 18.67
C ASN A 425 29.57 -17.98 18.90
N THR A 426 29.23 -17.16 17.89
CA THR A 426 28.10 -16.24 17.95
C THR A 426 26.90 -16.89 17.26
N PRO A 427 25.74 -17.04 17.92
CA PRO A 427 24.53 -17.53 17.26
C PRO A 427 24.13 -16.66 16.06
N ILE A 428 23.76 -17.31 14.95
CA ILE A 428 23.31 -16.62 13.73
C ILE A 428 21.85 -16.96 13.47
N VAL A 429 21.01 -15.94 13.36
CA VAL A 429 19.60 -16.03 13.00
C VAL A 429 19.43 -15.56 11.57
N LEU A 430 18.76 -16.37 10.74
CA LEU A 430 18.49 -16.05 9.33
C LEU A 430 17.06 -15.60 9.18
N SER A 431 16.84 -14.53 8.41
CA SER A 431 15.51 -14.00 8.08
C SER A 431 15.47 -13.48 6.64
N PHE A 432 15.23 -14.39 5.69
CA PHE A 432 15.08 -14.09 4.25
C PHE A 432 14.41 -15.26 3.50
N GLY A 433 13.90 -14.98 2.29
CA GLY A 433 13.27 -15.99 1.44
C GLY A 433 12.07 -16.64 2.11
N ASP A 434 12.12 -17.97 2.26
CA ASP A 434 11.05 -18.77 2.87
C ASP A 434 11.17 -18.86 4.41
N VAL A 435 12.26 -18.35 4.99
CA VAL A 435 12.55 -18.39 6.43
C VAL A 435 12.52 -16.97 7.00
N ILE A 436 11.33 -16.34 6.97
CA ILE A 436 11.16 -15.00 7.55
C ILE A 436 10.80 -15.15 9.04
N LYS A 437 11.51 -14.39 9.88
CA LYS A 437 11.24 -14.30 11.32
C LYS A 437 10.51 -12.99 11.60
N ASP A 438 9.47 -13.02 12.41
CA ASP A 438 8.77 -11.80 12.83
C ASP A 438 9.48 -11.13 14.02
N ARG A 439 10.04 -11.94 14.92
CA ARG A 439 10.73 -11.46 16.13
C ARG A 439 11.99 -12.25 16.41
N VAL A 440 12.95 -11.59 17.07
CA VAL A 440 14.17 -12.17 17.64
C VAL A 440 14.29 -11.69 19.08
N GLU A 441 14.76 -12.57 19.97
CA GLU A 441 15.00 -12.23 21.36
C GLU A 441 16.14 -11.21 21.49
N ALA A 442 16.07 -10.35 22.50
CA ALA A 442 17.10 -9.35 22.82
C ALA A 442 18.31 -10.00 23.51
N LYS A 443 18.90 -11.03 22.87
CA LYS A 443 20.09 -11.75 23.34
C LYS A 443 21.24 -11.57 22.36
N PRO A 444 22.51 -11.64 22.81
CA PRO A 444 23.67 -11.60 21.94
C PRO A 444 23.59 -12.59 20.78
N CYS A 445 23.40 -12.10 19.57
CA CYS A 445 23.38 -12.88 18.34
C CYS A 445 23.62 -11.98 17.11
N ILE A 446 23.86 -12.60 15.98
CA ILE A 446 23.88 -11.93 14.67
C ILE A 446 22.61 -12.28 13.94
N VAL A 447 21.91 -11.29 13.43
CA VAL A 447 20.74 -11.46 12.57
C VAL A 447 21.11 -11.11 11.14
N LEU A 448 20.95 -12.04 10.20
CA LEU A 448 21.13 -11.80 8.77
C LEU A 448 19.76 -11.67 8.11
N ALA A 449 19.44 -10.50 7.59
CA ALA A 449 18.15 -10.23 6.97
C ALA A 449 18.28 -9.52 5.63
N THR A 450 17.26 -9.69 4.77
CA THR A 450 17.10 -8.88 3.58
C THR A 450 16.06 -7.77 3.83
N PRO A 451 16.07 -6.66 3.06
CA PRO A 451 15.02 -5.66 3.15
C PRO A 451 13.61 -6.26 3.09
N GLY A 452 12.74 -5.84 4.00
CA GLY A 452 11.37 -6.38 4.14
C GLY A 452 11.26 -7.72 4.91
N ALA A 453 12.38 -8.28 5.39
CA ALA A 453 12.42 -9.49 6.23
C ALA A 453 13.13 -9.25 7.56
N ILE A 454 13.28 -8.00 7.99
CA ILE A 454 13.95 -7.63 9.23
C ILE A 454 13.05 -7.98 10.43
N PRO A 455 13.51 -8.85 11.35
CA PRO A 455 12.74 -9.18 12.55
C PRO A 455 12.67 -8.00 13.52
N GLN A 456 11.59 -7.93 14.29
CA GLN A 456 11.51 -7.01 15.42
C GLN A 456 12.33 -7.53 16.62
N VAL A 457 13.01 -6.61 17.29
CA VAL A 457 13.70 -6.86 18.56
C VAL A 457 13.17 -5.91 19.63
N VAL A 458 12.80 -6.43 20.78
CA VAL A 458 12.37 -5.58 21.90
C VAL A 458 13.60 -4.79 22.40
N GLY A 459 13.50 -3.46 22.37
CA GLY A 459 14.62 -2.57 22.70
C GLY A 459 15.55 -2.24 21.53
N GLY A 460 15.25 -2.75 20.33
CA GLY A 460 16.02 -2.51 19.11
C GLY A 460 17.29 -3.35 18.99
N TYR A 461 18.02 -3.14 17.89
CA TYR A 461 19.32 -3.75 17.64
C TYR A 461 20.44 -2.92 18.29
N SER A 462 21.46 -3.59 18.86
CA SER A 462 22.63 -2.91 19.42
C SER A 462 23.50 -2.25 18.34
N ALA A 463 23.48 -2.78 17.13
CA ALA A 463 24.08 -2.17 15.94
C ALA A 463 23.42 -2.73 14.66
N VAL A 464 23.46 -1.93 13.60
CA VAL A 464 23.05 -2.34 12.26
C VAL A 464 24.19 -2.15 11.27
N VAL A 465 24.45 -3.17 10.48
CA VAL A 465 25.48 -3.20 9.43
C VAL A 465 24.80 -3.37 8.07
N VAL A 466 24.79 -2.32 7.26
CA VAL A 466 24.28 -2.41 5.89
C VAL A 466 25.41 -2.81 4.96
N LEU A 467 25.35 -4.02 4.42
CA LEU A 467 26.36 -4.55 3.51
C LEU A 467 26.10 -4.04 2.08
N GLU A 468 27.20 -3.75 1.37
CA GLU A 468 27.16 -3.31 -0.03
C GLU A 468 26.22 -2.09 -0.25
N GLY A 469 26.28 -1.10 0.65
CA GLY A 469 25.36 0.04 0.70
C GLY A 469 25.10 0.72 -0.65
N LEU A 470 26.14 0.87 -1.50
CA LEU A 470 25.99 1.46 -2.83
C LEU A 470 25.11 0.62 -3.79
N SER A 471 24.96 -0.69 -3.54
CA SER A 471 24.16 -1.56 -4.40
C SER A 471 22.68 -1.21 -4.34
N TYR A 472 22.18 -0.67 -3.23
CA TYR A 472 20.77 -0.27 -3.07
C TYR A 472 20.41 0.94 -3.93
N PHE A 473 21.35 1.84 -4.22
CA PHE A 473 21.16 2.97 -5.13
C PHE A 473 21.29 2.57 -6.60
N SER A 474 21.66 1.33 -6.84
CA SER A 474 22.04 0.80 -8.16
C SER A 474 20.91 0.06 -8.86
N HIS A 475 19.66 0.23 -8.45
CA HIS A 475 18.51 -0.44 -9.04
C HIS A 475 18.00 0.31 -10.29
N ASP A 476 17.53 -0.45 -11.31
CA ASP A 476 16.92 0.13 -12.52
C ASP A 476 15.46 0.54 -12.25
N ASP A 477 15.28 1.48 -11.34
CA ASP A 477 14.01 2.01 -10.89
C ASP A 477 14.14 3.53 -10.71
N LEU A 478 13.17 4.28 -11.19
CA LEU A 478 13.13 5.75 -11.04
C LEU A 478 13.19 6.20 -9.56
N ARG A 479 12.69 5.37 -8.65
CA ARG A 479 12.66 5.63 -7.20
C ARG A 479 13.75 4.87 -6.42
N ALA A 480 14.79 4.36 -7.10
CA ALA A 480 15.86 3.60 -6.45
C ALA A 480 16.51 4.37 -5.28
N ASN A 481 16.80 5.65 -5.47
CA ASN A 481 17.40 6.50 -4.45
C ASN A 481 16.46 6.72 -3.25
N GLU A 482 15.17 6.92 -3.51
CA GLU A 482 14.14 7.07 -2.48
C GLU A 482 14.03 5.81 -1.63
N ARG A 483 13.94 4.64 -2.27
CA ARG A 483 13.86 3.34 -1.58
C ARG A 483 15.12 3.00 -0.79
N ALA A 484 16.31 3.35 -1.32
CA ALA A 484 17.56 3.16 -0.60
C ALA A 484 17.62 4.05 0.66
N ASN A 485 17.22 5.31 0.54
CA ASN A 485 17.15 6.22 1.68
C ASN A 485 16.15 5.73 2.73
N GLU A 486 14.93 5.35 2.32
CA GLU A 486 13.92 4.79 3.23
C GLU A 486 14.47 3.59 4.00
N LEU A 487 15.08 2.62 3.29
CA LEU A 487 15.70 1.46 3.92
C LEU A 487 16.77 1.87 4.93
N PHE A 488 17.66 2.80 4.58
CA PHE A 488 18.74 3.19 5.50
C PHE A 488 18.21 3.87 6.76
N PHE A 489 17.20 4.72 6.63
CA PHE A 489 16.57 5.34 7.80
C PHE A 489 15.75 4.33 8.60
N GLU A 490 15.03 3.41 7.97
CA GLU A 490 14.30 2.34 8.65
C GLU A 490 15.23 1.46 9.46
N VAL A 491 16.31 0.96 8.85
CA VAL A 491 17.25 0.06 9.55
C VAL A 491 18.10 0.80 10.59
N ALA A 492 18.38 2.08 10.40
CA ALA A 492 19.05 2.89 11.40
C ALA A 492 18.13 3.21 12.60
N GLY A 493 16.81 3.17 12.40
CA GLY A 493 15.80 3.36 13.44
C GLY A 493 15.40 2.08 14.16
N SER A 494 15.78 0.89 13.63
CA SER A 494 15.43 -0.41 14.20
C SER A 494 16.43 -0.81 15.29
#